data_a64f3a195659c671763b968127988093
#
_entry.id   a64f3a195659c671763b968127988093
#
_cell.length_a   1.000
_cell.length_b   1.000
_cell.length_c   1.000
_cell.angle_alpha   90.00
_cell.angle_beta   90.00
_cell.angle_gamma   90.00
#
_symmetry.space_group_name_H-M   'P 1'
#
loop_
_entity.id
_entity.type
_entity.pdbx_description
1 polymer ?
#
loop_
_entity_poly.entity_id
_entity_poly.type
_entity_poly.pdbx_seq_one_letter_code
_entity_poly.pdbx_strand_id
1 'polypeptide(L)'
;MSINGDVYDLERTNFAKRICADDANLIEVVEVNACPNTETNNIINEILKDNRFEAMYRKQIEQMSANGTVGCYIRVDDADYYDGGETRGGQIKLNYCSSLNIAPLTVINDEIVECAFSGYCKIDSKERIAVVIFTKDNGMYTCKSVILNDSGKEIPELTQITVLGDVKPFAIMRTAEVNNLDMIGYGYPKLLTAIPNLEILDLSMTIWRRDLEKSDKILLVNDSLCERDEKGNIIPMSKEKKKIFVQVGKDKLPDQDTMIQEYNPTIRIAEISESIEKALSMLSMSFGFGTRKYTFEAGQIMTATEYAGERQDAMQEINKQRGESINYITEICEAIRWFYNALYGANLQELDVKVDFDDSYIEDRAAVAESMRNDALSFNIPKLRTWYFMKKYNLTEEEAAELVEEMPDEGDGSEDEE
;
A
#
# COMPACT_ATOMS: atom_id res chain seq x y z
N MET A 1 -4.40 -17.11 20.91
CA MET A 1 -3.63 -18.37 20.92
C MET A 1 -3.82 -19.06 22.27
N SER A 2 -4.13 -20.33 22.32
CA SER A 2 -4.27 -21.06 23.60
C SER A 2 -3.13 -22.06 23.73
N ILE A 3 -2.34 -21.90 24.78
CA ILE A 3 -1.29 -22.88 25.16
C ILE A 3 -1.65 -23.36 26.55
N ASN A 4 -1.85 -24.64 26.74
CA ASN A 4 -2.26 -25.27 28.02
C ASN A 4 -3.58 -24.73 28.61
N GLY A 5 -4.51 -24.27 27.80
CA GLY A 5 -5.81 -23.75 28.24
C GLY A 5 -5.83 -22.27 28.63
N ASP A 6 -4.70 -21.61 28.69
CA ASP A 6 -4.61 -20.16 28.91
C ASP A 6 -4.75 -19.41 27.58
N VAL A 7 -5.63 -18.42 27.54
CA VAL A 7 -5.77 -17.52 26.40
C VAL A 7 -4.75 -16.39 26.55
N TYR A 8 -3.79 -16.35 25.64
CA TYR A 8 -2.80 -15.28 25.61
C TYR A 8 -3.16 -14.27 24.54
N ASP A 9 -3.29 -13.00 24.92
CA ASP A 9 -3.34 -11.90 23.98
C ASP A 9 -1.93 -11.66 23.40
N LEU A 10 -1.81 -11.76 22.09
CA LEU A 10 -0.57 -11.39 21.41
C LEU A 10 -0.47 -9.87 21.30
N GLU A 11 0.70 -9.34 21.58
CA GLU A 11 1.03 -7.95 21.28
C GLU A 11 1.05 -7.78 19.75
N ARG A 12 0.26 -6.83 19.26
CA ARG A 12 0.21 -6.54 17.83
C ARG A 12 1.22 -5.45 17.48
N THR A 13 2.15 -5.78 16.63
CA THR A 13 3.16 -4.83 16.13
C THR A 13 2.61 -3.88 15.07
N ASN A 14 1.43 -4.18 14.48
CA ASN A 14 0.81 -3.47 13.35
C ASN A 14 1.75 -3.38 12.12
N PHE A 15 2.70 -4.28 11.99
CA PHE A 15 3.67 -4.28 10.91
C PHE A 15 3.01 -4.57 9.55
N ALA A 16 1.87 -5.27 9.55
CA ALA A 16 1.05 -5.48 8.35
C ALA A 16 0.68 -4.16 7.65
N LYS A 17 0.27 -3.15 8.42
CA LYS A 17 -0.02 -1.81 7.88
C LYS A 17 1.23 -1.16 7.27
N ARG A 18 2.36 -1.30 7.94
CA ARG A 18 3.62 -0.71 7.50
C ARG A 18 4.09 -1.31 6.18
N ILE A 19 4.07 -2.63 6.05
CA ILE A 19 4.57 -3.30 4.85
C ILE A 19 3.71 -3.00 3.62
N CYS A 20 2.38 -2.94 3.77
CA CYS A 20 1.47 -2.54 2.67
C CYS A 20 1.68 -1.07 2.26
N ALA A 21 1.96 -0.18 3.21
CA ALA A 21 2.26 1.21 2.91
C ALA A 21 3.62 1.36 2.17
N ASP A 22 4.61 0.56 2.55
CA ASP A 22 5.91 0.55 1.88
C ASP A 22 5.82 -0.04 0.46
N ASP A 23 4.96 -1.05 0.23
CA ASP A 23 4.65 -1.57 -1.10
C ASP A 23 3.99 -0.50 -1.98
N ALA A 24 3.05 0.27 -1.42
CA ALA A 24 2.39 1.36 -2.13
C ALA A 24 3.36 2.47 -2.57
N ASN A 25 4.39 2.76 -1.77
CA ASN A 25 5.38 3.78 -2.10
C ASN A 25 6.26 3.40 -3.31
N LEU A 26 6.37 2.10 -3.65
CA LEU A 26 7.20 1.63 -4.78
C LEU A 26 6.55 1.81 -6.15
N ILE A 27 5.24 1.99 -6.19
CA ILE A 27 4.43 2.15 -7.41
C ILE A 27 3.62 3.44 -7.38
N GLU A 28 4.18 4.47 -6.75
CA GLU A 28 3.60 5.81 -6.71
C GLU A 28 3.64 6.44 -8.09
N VAL A 29 2.51 7.00 -8.52
CA VAL A 29 2.37 7.68 -9.82
C VAL A 29 2.77 9.14 -9.66
N VAL A 30 3.68 9.60 -10.51
CA VAL A 30 4.12 11.00 -10.56
C VAL A 30 3.30 11.78 -11.56
N GLU A 31 3.05 11.21 -12.75
CA GLU A 31 2.36 11.89 -13.84
C GLU A 31 1.58 10.88 -14.70
N VAL A 32 0.42 11.29 -15.17
CA VAL A 32 -0.39 10.55 -16.15
C VAL A 32 -0.48 11.37 -17.43
N ASN A 33 0.19 10.90 -18.48
CA ASN A 33 0.11 11.46 -19.82
C ASN A 33 -0.92 10.65 -20.63
N ALA A 34 -2.17 11.10 -20.63
CA ALA A 34 -3.28 10.36 -21.23
C ALA A 34 -3.28 10.43 -22.77
N CYS A 35 -2.78 11.53 -23.35
CA CYS A 35 -2.79 11.75 -24.79
C CYS A 35 -1.69 12.75 -25.20
N PRO A 36 -1.07 12.57 -26.38
CA PRO A 36 -0.15 13.58 -26.94
C PRO A 36 -0.82 14.94 -27.24
N ASN A 37 -2.14 14.93 -27.43
CA ASN A 37 -2.92 16.16 -27.58
C ASN A 37 -3.07 16.89 -26.26
N THR A 38 -2.52 18.09 -26.16
CA THR A 38 -2.48 18.89 -24.93
C THR A 38 -3.88 19.19 -24.37
N GLU A 39 -4.87 19.48 -25.22
CA GLU A 39 -6.21 19.82 -24.78
C GLU A 39 -6.90 18.61 -24.14
N THR A 40 -6.87 17.45 -24.81
CA THR A 40 -7.42 16.19 -24.28
C THR A 40 -6.70 15.78 -22.99
N ASN A 41 -5.37 15.89 -22.96
CA ASN A 41 -4.57 15.54 -21.78
C ASN A 41 -4.93 16.43 -20.57
N ASN A 42 -5.04 17.74 -20.78
CA ASN A 42 -5.39 18.69 -19.72
C ASN A 42 -6.77 18.42 -19.13
N ILE A 43 -7.78 18.13 -19.98
CA ILE A 43 -9.14 17.82 -19.52
C ILE A 43 -9.15 16.56 -18.65
N ILE A 44 -8.48 15.49 -19.08
CA ILE A 44 -8.43 14.24 -18.32
C ILE A 44 -7.69 14.46 -16.98
N ASN A 45 -6.56 15.15 -17.00
CA ASN A 45 -5.78 15.41 -15.78
C ASN A 45 -6.52 16.35 -14.81
N GLU A 46 -7.32 17.30 -15.29
CA GLU A 46 -8.18 18.13 -14.47
C GLU A 46 -9.23 17.29 -13.74
N ILE A 47 -9.90 16.37 -14.47
CA ILE A 47 -10.87 15.44 -13.86
C ILE A 47 -10.21 14.50 -12.85
N LEU A 48 -9.04 13.95 -13.15
CA LEU A 48 -8.27 13.12 -12.21
C LEU A 48 -7.92 13.90 -10.94
N LYS A 49 -7.46 15.15 -11.07
CA LYS A 49 -7.11 16.04 -9.97
C LYS A 49 -8.32 16.39 -9.11
N ASP A 50 -9.47 16.74 -9.72
CA ASP A 50 -10.71 17.04 -9.01
C ASP A 50 -11.24 15.86 -8.20
N ASN A 51 -10.90 14.65 -8.63
CA ASN A 51 -11.21 13.40 -7.94
C ASN A 51 -10.09 12.92 -7.00
N ARG A 52 -9.04 13.73 -6.78
CA ARG A 52 -7.91 13.40 -5.92
C ARG A 52 -7.24 12.07 -6.30
N PHE A 53 -7.12 11.79 -7.59
CA PHE A 53 -6.68 10.49 -8.09
C PHE A 53 -5.37 10.03 -7.45
N GLU A 54 -4.34 10.85 -7.46
CA GLU A 54 -3.02 10.54 -6.89
C GLU A 54 -3.11 10.03 -5.43
N ALA A 55 -3.79 10.81 -4.56
CA ALA A 55 -3.93 10.45 -3.15
C ALA A 55 -4.80 9.20 -2.93
N MET A 56 -5.81 8.98 -3.77
CA MET A 56 -6.70 7.82 -3.69
C MET A 56 -6.05 6.58 -4.30
N TYR A 57 -5.31 6.73 -5.39
CA TYR A 57 -4.53 5.67 -6.01
C TYR A 57 -3.54 5.05 -5.03
N ARG A 58 -2.75 5.88 -4.33
CA ARG A 58 -1.83 5.40 -3.29
C ARG A 58 -2.54 4.59 -2.20
N LYS A 59 -3.72 5.04 -1.74
CA LYS A 59 -4.53 4.29 -0.77
C LYS A 59 -5.04 2.97 -1.34
N GLN A 60 -5.39 2.96 -2.63
CA GLN A 60 -5.84 1.74 -3.30
C GLN A 60 -4.72 0.72 -3.45
N ILE A 61 -3.49 1.15 -3.77
CA ILE A 61 -2.34 0.24 -3.81
C ILE A 61 -2.13 -0.41 -2.44
N GLU A 62 -2.16 0.36 -1.35
CA GLU A 62 -2.05 -0.17 0.00
C GLU A 62 -3.14 -1.19 0.32
N GLN A 63 -4.39 -0.91 -0.08
CA GLN A 63 -5.51 -1.83 0.09
C GLN A 63 -5.40 -3.06 -0.81
N MET A 64 -4.88 -2.91 -2.03
CA MET A 64 -4.65 -4.00 -2.96
C MET A 64 -3.59 -4.97 -2.41
N SER A 65 -2.48 -4.47 -1.89
CA SER A 65 -1.46 -5.32 -1.25
C SER A 65 -2.02 -6.13 -0.10
N ALA A 66 -2.95 -5.54 0.68
CA ALA A 66 -3.60 -6.21 1.80
C ALA A 66 -4.69 -7.21 1.37
N ASN A 67 -5.50 -6.87 0.37
CA ASN A 67 -6.74 -7.58 0.04
C ASN A 67 -6.77 -8.18 -1.38
N GLY A 68 -5.72 -7.98 -2.16
CA GLY A 68 -5.57 -8.51 -3.52
C GLY A 68 -6.27 -7.73 -4.61
N THR A 69 -7.32 -6.97 -4.30
CA THR A 69 -8.17 -6.32 -5.31
C THR A 69 -8.68 -4.97 -4.84
N VAL A 70 -8.69 -4.01 -5.74
CA VAL A 70 -9.38 -2.73 -5.60
C VAL A 70 -10.04 -2.35 -6.93
N GLY A 71 -10.94 -1.39 -6.91
CA GLY A 71 -11.61 -0.94 -8.12
C GLY A 71 -12.09 0.49 -8.04
N CYS A 72 -12.46 0.99 -9.20
CA CYS A 72 -13.03 2.30 -9.36
C CYS A 72 -14.13 2.24 -10.41
N TYR A 73 -15.22 2.98 -10.23
CA TYR A 73 -16.23 3.16 -11.26
C TYR A 73 -16.60 4.63 -11.42
N ILE A 74 -17.07 4.98 -12.61
CA ILE A 74 -17.49 6.33 -12.94
C ILE A 74 -18.93 6.55 -12.44
N ARG A 75 -19.14 7.70 -11.80
CA ARG A 75 -20.44 8.25 -11.44
C ARG A 75 -20.53 9.67 -11.98
N VAL A 76 -21.72 10.07 -12.38
CA VAL A 76 -22.01 11.45 -12.80
C VAL A 76 -22.90 12.09 -11.75
N ASP A 77 -22.48 13.21 -11.21
CA ASP A 77 -23.24 14.00 -10.24
C ASP A 77 -23.75 15.29 -10.91
N ASP A 78 -24.88 15.80 -10.45
CA ASP A 78 -25.45 17.09 -10.86
C ASP A 78 -25.68 17.23 -12.38
N ALA A 79 -26.04 16.14 -13.05
CA ALA A 79 -26.34 16.15 -14.48
C ALA A 79 -27.80 16.56 -14.76
N ASP A 80 -28.01 17.28 -15.85
CA ASP A 80 -29.32 17.63 -16.33
C ASP A 80 -29.91 16.48 -17.15
N TYR A 81 -31.12 16.08 -16.81
CA TYR A 81 -31.88 15.06 -17.52
C TYR A 81 -32.92 15.72 -18.47
N TYR A 82 -32.86 15.38 -19.72
CA TYR A 82 -33.78 15.89 -20.75
C TYR A 82 -34.81 14.85 -21.14
N ASP A 83 -35.98 15.31 -21.62
CA ASP A 83 -37.02 14.46 -22.18
C ASP A 83 -36.45 13.65 -23.35
N GLY A 84 -36.48 12.32 -23.24
CA GLY A 84 -35.86 11.41 -24.21
C GLY A 84 -34.73 10.59 -23.67
N GLY A 85 -34.32 10.83 -22.40
CA GLY A 85 -33.28 10.06 -21.70
C GLY A 85 -31.85 10.56 -21.96
N GLU A 86 -31.68 11.69 -22.61
CA GLU A 86 -30.37 12.34 -22.75
C GLU A 86 -29.97 12.99 -21.44
N THR A 87 -28.72 12.77 -21.08
CA THR A 87 -28.09 13.39 -19.90
C THR A 87 -26.99 14.32 -20.40
N ARG A 88 -26.97 15.57 -19.93
CA ARG A 88 -25.96 16.56 -20.32
C ARG A 88 -25.40 17.28 -19.10
N GLY A 89 -24.14 17.67 -19.22
CA GLY A 89 -23.43 18.37 -18.13
C GLY A 89 -23.17 17.47 -16.93
N GLY A 90 -23.04 18.08 -15.77
CA GLY A 90 -22.74 17.39 -14.52
C GLY A 90 -21.24 17.28 -14.24
N GLN A 91 -20.90 16.53 -13.23
CA GLN A 91 -19.52 16.32 -12.79
C GLN A 91 -19.17 14.82 -12.83
N ILE A 92 -18.07 14.50 -13.48
CA ILE A 92 -17.55 13.14 -13.53
C ILE A 92 -16.84 12.87 -12.19
N LYS A 93 -17.32 11.88 -11.44
CA LYS A 93 -16.78 11.46 -10.15
C LYS A 93 -16.27 10.04 -10.22
N LEU A 94 -15.10 9.82 -9.59
CA LEU A 94 -14.47 8.51 -9.44
C LEU A 94 -14.85 7.93 -8.09
N ASN A 95 -15.52 6.79 -8.07
CA ASN A 95 -15.87 6.06 -6.87
C ASN A 95 -14.86 4.93 -6.64
N TYR A 96 -14.00 5.10 -5.65
CA TYR A 96 -12.97 4.13 -5.30
C TYR A 96 -13.52 3.08 -4.33
N CYS A 97 -13.31 1.81 -4.65
CA CYS A 97 -13.84 0.68 -3.90
C CYS A 97 -12.74 -0.26 -3.44
N SER A 98 -12.87 -0.77 -2.22
CA SER A 98 -12.06 -1.88 -1.71
C SER A 98 -12.64 -3.23 -2.16
N SER A 99 -11.87 -4.30 -2.02
CA SER A 99 -12.29 -5.66 -2.39
C SER A 99 -13.62 -6.11 -1.76
N LEU A 100 -13.92 -5.64 -0.55
CA LEU A 100 -15.18 -5.96 0.14
C LEU A 100 -16.42 -5.40 -0.55
N ASN A 101 -16.24 -4.37 -1.35
CA ASN A 101 -17.31 -3.66 -2.04
C ASN A 101 -17.38 -3.96 -3.53
N ILE A 102 -16.62 -4.94 -4.00
CA ILE A 102 -16.51 -5.35 -5.39
C ILE A 102 -16.97 -6.79 -5.50
N ALA A 103 -17.86 -7.07 -6.44
CA ALA A 103 -18.31 -8.41 -6.77
C ALA A 103 -18.18 -8.64 -8.28
N PRO A 104 -17.13 -9.35 -8.75
CA PRO A 104 -17.04 -9.80 -10.14
C PRO A 104 -18.24 -10.68 -10.48
N LEU A 105 -18.93 -10.39 -11.58
CA LEU A 105 -20.10 -11.15 -12.04
C LEU A 105 -19.74 -12.07 -13.19
N THR A 106 -19.02 -11.54 -14.18
CA THR A 106 -18.58 -12.30 -15.35
C THR A 106 -17.10 -12.05 -15.59
N VAL A 107 -16.34 -13.15 -15.66
CA VAL A 107 -14.89 -13.14 -15.92
C VAL A 107 -14.62 -13.97 -17.15
N ILE A 108 -13.97 -13.38 -18.17
CA ILE A 108 -13.61 -14.03 -19.42
C ILE A 108 -12.11 -13.86 -19.66
N ASN A 109 -11.38 -14.94 -19.80
CA ASN A 109 -9.91 -14.92 -19.97
C ASN A 109 -9.19 -14.09 -18.89
N ASP A 110 -9.62 -14.23 -17.66
CA ASP A 110 -9.13 -13.48 -16.49
C ASP A 110 -9.47 -11.97 -16.50
N GLU A 111 -10.21 -11.48 -17.47
CA GLU A 111 -10.74 -10.12 -17.50
C GLU A 111 -12.14 -10.06 -16.88
N ILE A 112 -12.35 -9.11 -15.97
CA ILE A 112 -13.67 -8.84 -15.39
C ILE A 112 -14.47 -7.99 -16.38
N VAL A 113 -15.44 -8.63 -17.04
CA VAL A 113 -16.30 -7.97 -18.04
C VAL A 113 -17.50 -7.32 -17.37
N GLU A 114 -18.07 -7.95 -16.34
CA GLU A 114 -19.21 -7.43 -15.59
C GLU A 114 -18.92 -7.44 -14.10
N CYS A 115 -19.34 -6.38 -13.40
CA CYS A 115 -19.03 -6.20 -12.01
C CYS A 115 -20.14 -5.47 -11.27
N ALA A 116 -20.33 -5.79 -10.00
CA ALA A 116 -21.16 -5.04 -9.08
C ALA A 116 -20.32 -4.39 -7.99
N PHE A 117 -20.72 -3.17 -7.63
CA PHE A 117 -20.09 -2.39 -6.56
C PHE A 117 -21.12 -2.04 -5.50
N SER A 118 -20.72 -2.09 -4.23
CA SER A 118 -21.57 -1.72 -3.11
C SER A 118 -21.01 -0.55 -2.34
N GLY A 119 -21.88 0.22 -1.71
CA GLY A 119 -21.47 1.34 -0.87
C GLY A 119 -22.61 1.81 0.03
N TYR A 120 -22.28 2.65 1.01
CA TYR A 120 -23.29 3.27 1.86
C TYR A 120 -23.72 4.60 1.26
N CYS A 121 -25.02 4.84 1.27
CA CYS A 121 -25.62 6.13 0.90
C CYS A 121 -26.60 6.57 1.98
N LYS A 122 -26.91 7.86 2.01
CA LYS A 122 -27.88 8.43 2.95
C LYS A 122 -29.06 8.99 2.16
N ILE A 123 -30.23 8.40 2.35
CA ILE A 123 -31.48 8.84 1.73
C ILE A 123 -32.50 9.07 2.84
N ASP A 124 -33.16 10.23 2.84
CA ASP A 124 -34.13 10.64 3.86
C ASP A 124 -33.60 10.48 5.28
N SER A 125 -32.34 10.89 5.52
CA SER A 125 -31.64 10.76 6.80
C SER A 125 -31.41 9.34 7.30
N LYS A 126 -31.70 8.30 6.50
CA LYS A 126 -31.41 6.89 6.78
C LYS A 126 -30.20 6.41 6.01
N GLU A 127 -29.35 5.64 6.66
CA GLU A 127 -28.27 4.94 5.97
C GLU A 127 -28.83 3.75 5.22
N ARG A 128 -28.41 3.61 3.96
CA ARG A 128 -28.82 2.53 3.06
C ARG A 128 -27.63 1.99 2.31
N ILE A 129 -27.77 0.79 1.78
CA ILE A 129 -26.75 0.20 0.90
C ILE A 129 -27.18 0.48 -0.54
N ALA A 130 -26.29 1.13 -1.27
CA ALA A 130 -26.39 1.27 -2.72
C ALA A 130 -25.58 0.16 -3.40
N VAL A 131 -26.13 -0.47 -4.40
CA VAL A 131 -25.44 -1.45 -5.25
C VAL A 131 -25.53 -0.97 -6.70
N VAL A 132 -24.37 -0.81 -7.34
CA VAL A 132 -24.25 -0.42 -8.74
C VAL A 132 -23.75 -1.63 -9.51
N ILE A 133 -24.52 -2.07 -10.48
CA ILE A 133 -24.30 -3.29 -11.26
C ILE A 133 -24.05 -2.90 -12.70
N PHE A 134 -22.90 -3.28 -13.24
CA PHE A 134 -22.55 -3.11 -14.63
C PHE A 134 -22.62 -4.45 -15.35
N THR A 135 -23.52 -4.57 -16.31
CA THR A 135 -23.68 -5.73 -17.18
C THR A 135 -23.45 -5.35 -18.64
N LYS A 136 -23.00 -6.28 -19.46
CA LYS A 136 -22.73 -6.06 -20.88
C LYS A 136 -23.62 -6.94 -21.73
N ASP A 137 -24.49 -6.33 -22.54
CA ASP A 137 -25.35 -7.02 -23.50
C ASP A 137 -25.14 -6.45 -24.90
N ASN A 138 -24.96 -7.33 -25.89
CA ASN A 138 -24.74 -6.96 -27.30
C ASN A 138 -23.63 -5.92 -27.52
N GLY A 139 -22.58 -5.96 -26.69
CA GLY A 139 -21.44 -5.03 -26.74
C GLY A 139 -21.62 -3.72 -25.97
N MET A 140 -22.82 -3.45 -25.47
CA MET A 140 -23.15 -2.22 -24.72
C MET A 140 -23.26 -2.49 -23.24
N TYR A 141 -22.71 -1.60 -22.42
CA TYR A 141 -22.85 -1.66 -20.97
C TYR A 141 -24.18 -1.06 -20.51
N THR A 142 -24.76 -1.69 -19.49
CA THR A 142 -25.93 -1.19 -18.77
C THR A 142 -25.55 -1.04 -17.29
N CYS A 143 -25.87 0.11 -16.72
CA CYS A 143 -25.72 0.39 -15.30
C CYS A 143 -27.08 0.26 -14.63
N LYS A 144 -27.21 -0.68 -13.67
CA LYS A 144 -28.36 -0.78 -12.78
C LYS A 144 -27.94 -0.32 -11.38
N SER A 145 -28.50 0.79 -10.91
CA SER A 145 -28.32 1.28 -9.54
C SER A 145 -29.50 0.85 -8.68
N VAL A 146 -29.22 0.14 -7.61
CA VAL A 146 -30.21 -0.44 -6.69
C VAL A 146 -29.96 0.09 -5.28
N ILE A 147 -31.01 0.52 -4.61
CA ILE A 147 -30.95 0.88 -3.19
C ILE A 147 -31.64 -0.22 -2.37
N LEU A 148 -30.94 -0.73 -1.37
CA LEU A 148 -31.46 -1.77 -0.48
C LEU A 148 -32.02 -1.14 0.80
N ASN A 149 -33.12 -1.70 1.28
CA ASN A 149 -33.66 -1.37 2.60
C ASN A 149 -32.91 -2.08 3.74
N ASP A 150 -33.29 -1.81 4.98
CA ASP A 150 -32.67 -2.39 6.18
C ASP A 150 -32.76 -3.94 6.24
N SER A 151 -33.65 -4.55 5.45
CA SER A 151 -33.80 -6.00 5.31
C SER A 151 -33.03 -6.58 4.11
N GLY A 152 -32.22 -5.77 3.41
CA GLY A 152 -31.46 -6.18 2.24
C GLY A 152 -32.30 -6.37 0.97
N LYS A 153 -33.55 -5.88 0.94
CA LYS A 153 -34.40 -5.94 -0.26
C LYS A 153 -34.33 -4.66 -1.06
N GLU A 154 -34.38 -4.81 -2.37
CA GLU A 154 -34.45 -3.69 -3.35
C GLU A 154 -35.66 -2.79 -3.07
N ILE A 155 -35.45 -1.48 -3.19
CA ILE A 155 -36.51 -0.47 -3.16
C ILE A 155 -36.75 -0.07 -4.63
N PRO A 156 -37.85 -0.56 -5.25
CA PRO A 156 -38.06 -0.39 -6.69
C PRO A 156 -38.16 1.06 -7.12
N GLU A 157 -38.71 1.94 -6.27
CA GLU A 157 -38.91 3.37 -6.58
C GLU A 157 -37.57 4.14 -6.66
N LEU A 158 -36.50 3.57 -6.11
CA LEU A 158 -35.17 4.16 -6.12
C LEU A 158 -34.21 3.42 -7.07
N THR A 159 -34.70 2.40 -7.78
CA THR A 159 -33.90 1.67 -8.76
C THR A 159 -33.87 2.41 -10.08
N GLN A 160 -32.66 2.58 -10.63
CA GLN A 160 -32.44 3.23 -11.92
C GLN A 160 -31.67 2.29 -12.84
N ILE A 161 -32.04 2.31 -14.13
CA ILE A 161 -31.34 1.57 -15.17
C ILE A 161 -30.97 2.57 -16.28
N THR A 162 -29.69 2.64 -16.60
CA THR A 162 -29.15 3.53 -17.63
C THR A 162 -28.33 2.69 -18.59
N VAL A 163 -28.65 2.82 -19.90
CA VAL A 163 -27.83 2.23 -20.94
C VAL A 163 -26.67 3.16 -21.21
N LEU A 164 -25.45 2.60 -21.12
CA LEU A 164 -24.19 3.27 -21.39
C LEU A 164 -23.71 2.90 -22.81
N GLY A 165 -22.49 3.23 -23.13
CA GLY A 165 -21.87 2.88 -24.41
C GLY A 165 -21.13 1.53 -24.37
N ASP A 166 -20.23 1.39 -25.31
CA ASP A 166 -19.38 0.21 -25.50
C ASP A 166 -18.14 0.21 -24.61
N VAL A 167 -17.78 1.36 -24.02
CA VAL A 167 -16.61 1.50 -23.14
C VAL A 167 -16.95 1.03 -21.73
N LYS A 168 -16.02 0.28 -21.13
CA LYS A 168 -16.11 -0.23 -19.76
C LYS A 168 -16.17 0.93 -18.75
N PRO A 169 -17.24 1.07 -17.96
CA PRO A 169 -17.44 2.22 -17.06
C PRO A 169 -16.76 2.07 -15.71
N PHE A 170 -15.94 1.06 -15.53
CA PHE A 170 -15.22 0.76 -14.30
C PHE A 170 -13.85 0.18 -14.63
N ALA A 171 -12.95 0.25 -13.66
CA ALA A 171 -11.64 -0.37 -13.71
C ALA A 171 -11.39 -1.17 -12.44
N ILE A 172 -10.71 -2.30 -12.58
CA ILE A 172 -10.30 -3.17 -11.46
C ILE A 172 -8.80 -3.36 -11.51
N MET A 173 -8.15 -3.11 -10.39
CA MET A 173 -6.73 -3.40 -10.24
C MET A 173 -6.56 -4.58 -9.29
N ARG A 174 -5.74 -5.53 -9.70
CA ARG A 174 -5.39 -6.73 -8.94
C ARG A 174 -3.90 -6.79 -8.70
N THR A 175 -3.50 -7.57 -7.72
CA THR A 175 -2.09 -7.95 -7.57
C THR A 175 -1.64 -8.74 -8.80
N ALA A 176 -0.42 -8.51 -9.24
CA ALA A 176 0.16 -9.21 -10.39
C ALA A 176 0.49 -10.69 -10.10
N GLU A 177 0.28 -11.13 -8.88
CA GLU A 177 0.47 -12.52 -8.47
C GLU A 177 -0.69 -13.40 -8.91
N VAL A 178 -0.37 -14.66 -9.26
CA VAL A 178 -1.39 -15.65 -9.65
C VAL A 178 -2.27 -15.99 -8.45
N ASN A 179 -3.56 -15.78 -8.57
CA ASN A 179 -4.51 -16.20 -7.55
C ASN A 179 -4.75 -17.72 -7.62
N ASN A 180 -4.32 -18.43 -6.59
CA ASN A 180 -4.55 -19.87 -6.40
C ASN A 180 -5.69 -20.18 -5.42
N LEU A 181 -6.48 -19.16 -5.02
CA LEU A 181 -7.67 -19.32 -4.21
C LEU A 181 -8.90 -19.53 -5.10
N ASP A 182 -9.94 -20.17 -4.57
CA ASP A 182 -11.21 -20.41 -5.29
C ASP A 182 -12.08 -19.13 -5.41
N MET A 183 -11.44 -17.98 -5.71
CA MET A 183 -12.10 -16.68 -5.83
C MET A 183 -11.83 -16.09 -7.22
N ILE A 184 -12.65 -16.50 -8.19
CA ILE A 184 -12.51 -16.06 -9.58
C ILE A 184 -12.69 -14.54 -9.70
N GLY A 185 -11.81 -13.89 -10.45
CA GLY A 185 -11.84 -12.43 -10.68
C GLY A 185 -11.19 -11.59 -9.58
N TYR A 186 -10.81 -12.18 -8.45
CA TYR A 186 -10.04 -11.47 -7.44
C TYR A 186 -8.53 -11.73 -7.58
N GLY A 187 -7.73 -10.74 -7.22
CA GLY A 187 -6.28 -10.88 -7.10
C GLY A 187 -5.89 -11.58 -5.79
N TYR A 188 -4.68 -12.10 -5.74
CA TYR A 188 -4.12 -12.76 -4.55
C TYR A 188 -3.65 -11.71 -3.54
N PRO A 189 -4.10 -11.70 -2.27
CA PRO A 189 -3.62 -10.77 -1.27
C PRO A 189 -2.14 -11.03 -0.92
N LYS A 190 -1.23 -10.12 -1.23
CA LYS A 190 0.20 -10.27 -0.86
C LYS A 190 0.39 -10.50 0.64
N LEU A 191 -0.42 -9.83 1.45
CA LEU A 191 -0.36 -9.97 2.90
C LEU A 191 -0.64 -11.40 3.39
N LEU A 192 -1.36 -12.22 2.61
CA LEU A 192 -1.69 -13.59 3.00
C LEU A 192 -0.43 -14.47 3.15
N THR A 193 0.57 -14.29 2.27
CA THR A 193 1.86 -14.99 2.36
C THR A 193 2.70 -14.54 3.55
N ALA A 194 2.47 -13.33 4.02
CA ALA A 194 3.21 -12.72 5.11
C ALA A 194 2.64 -13.05 6.50
N ILE A 195 1.40 -13.54 6.61
CA ILE A 195 0.74 -13.81 7.89
C ILE A 195 1.57 -14.65 8.84
N PRO A 196 2.19 -15.78 8.44
CA PRO A 196 2.98 -16.60 9.36
C PRO A 196 4.18 -15.83 9.95
N ASN A 197 4.83 -14.98 9.15
CA ASN A 197 5.96 -14.16 9.59
C ASN A 197 5.51 -13.03 10.54
N LEU A 198 4.34 -12.44 10.29
CA LEU A 198 3.72 -11.46 11.19
C LEU A 198 3.35 -12.08 12.53
N GLU A 199 2.83 -13.32 12.55
CA GLU A 199 2.53 -14.04 13.78
C GLU A 199 3.80 -14.33 14.60
N ILE A 200 4.91 -14.70 13.95
CA ILE A 200 6.20 -14.88 14.61
C ILE A 200 6.69 -13.57 15.21
N LEU A 201 6.55 -12.47 14.50
CA LEU A 201 6.94 -11.14 14.97
C LEU A 201 6.13 -10.74 16.21
N ASP A 202 4.81 -10.87 16.17
CA ASP A 202 3.90 -10.56 17.27
C ASP A 202 4.18 -11.46 18.49
N LEU A 203 4.48 -12.74 18.26
CA LEU A 203 4.87 -13.68 19.32
C LEU A 203 6.21 -13.27 19.96
N SER A 204 7.20 -12.92 19.15
CA SER A 204 8.52 -12.50 19.65
C SER A 204 8.42 -11.24 20.50
N MET A 205 7.63 -10.26 20.08
CA MET A 205 7.34 -9.05 20.87
C MET A 205 6.59 -9.36 22.16
N THR A 206 5.65 -10.31 22.12
CA THR A 206 4.92 -10.77 23.31
C THR A 206 5.86 -11.44 24.32
N ILE A 207 6.79 -12.27 23.84
CA ILE A 207 7.80 -12.93 24.69
C ILE A 207 8.73 -11.88 25.30
N TRP A 208 9.21 -10.93 24.50
CA TRP A 208 10.07 -9.85 24.98
C TRP A 208 9.41 -9.05 26.10
N ARG A 209 8.18 -8.62 25.90
CA ARG A 209 7.43 -7.92 26.94
C ARG A 209 7.29 -8.75 28.22
N ARG A 210 6.96 -10.04 28.10
CA ARG A 210 6.86 -10.93 29.26
C ARG A 210 8.19 -11.14 29.98
N ASP A 211 9.28 -11.28 29.24
CA ASP A 211 10.61 -11.40 29.84
C ASP A 211 10.97 -10.12 30.62
N LEU A 212 10.64 -8.94 30.07
CA LEU A 212 10.81 -7.67 30.76
C LEU A 212 9.93 -7.56 32.02
N GLU A 213 8.65 -7.92 31.93
CA GLU A 213 7.70 -7.88 33.07
C GLU A 213 8.11 -8.84 34.21
N LYS A 214 8.76 -9.96 33.85
CA LYS A 214 9.22 -10.99 34.83
C LYS A 214 10.68 -10.89 35.19
N SER A 215 11.39 -9.90 34.70
CA SER A 215 12.83 -9.69 34.96
C SER A 215 13.11 -9.06 36.31
N ASP A 216 12.08 -8.71 37.06
CA ASP A 216 12.27 -8.14 38.40
C ASP A 216 13.00 -9.14 39.30
N LYS A 217 14.05 -8.63 39.96
CA LYS A 217 14.80 -9.36 40.95
C LYS A 217 13.89 -9.72 42.12
N ILE A 218 13.83 -11.01 42.45
CA ILE A 218 13.02 -11.52 43.56
C ILE A 218 13.98 -12.10 44.62
N LEU A 219 13.75 -11.76 45.87
CA LEU A 219 14.40 -12.37 46.99
C LEU A 219 13.46 -13.37 47.67
N LEU A 220 13.83 -14.63 47.63
CA LEU A 220 13.14 -15.70 48.36
C LEU A 220 13.62 -15.68 49.80
N VAL A 221 12.73 -15.45 50.74
CA VAL A 221 13.05 -15.28 52.16
C VAL A 221 12.45 -16.44 52.96
N ASN A 222 13.26 -17.07 53.78
CA ASN A 222 12.83 -18.13 54.66
C ASN A 222 11.85 -17.58 55.72
N ASP A 223 10.82 -18.35 56.03
CA ASP A 223 9.78 -18.05 57.03
C ASP A 223 10.36 -17.71 58.41
N SER A 224 11.55 -18.22 58.72
CA SER A 224 12.24 -17.95 59.98
C SER A 224 12.69 -16.49 60.16
N LEU A 225 12.85 -15.76 59.03
CA LEU A 225 13.22 -14.34 59.02
C LEU A 225 12.01 -13.39 59.01
N CYS A 226 10.79 -13.93 58.98
CA CYS A 226 9.59 -13.12 58.98
C CYS A 226 9.16 -12.72 60.39
N GLU A 227 8.70 -11.49 60.54
CA GLU A 227 8.14 -10.99 61.78
C GLU A 227 6.89 -11.78 62.16
N ARG A 228 6.73 -12.09 63.45
CA ARG A 228 5.57 -12.85 63.95
C ARG A 228 4.80 -12.00 64.98
N ASP A 229 3.50 -12.19 65.01
CA ASP A 229 2.64 -11.58 66.01
C ASP A 229 2.82 -12.30 67.40
N GLU A 230 2.18 -11.75 68.44
CA GLU A 230 2.22 -12.32 69.77
C GLU A 230 1.66 -13.76 69.88
N LYS A 231 0.93 -14.19 68.84
CA LYS A 231 0.33 -15.53 68.71
C LYS A 231 1.20 -16.46 67.84
N GLY A 232 2.34 -15.99 67.36
CA GLY A 232 3.28 -16.79 66.55
C GLY A 232 2.93 -16.81 65.06
N ASN A 233 1.88 -16.11 64.58
CA ASN A 233 1.56 -16.05 63.16
C ASN A 233 2.48 -15.04 62.45
N ILE A 234 2.82 -15.34 61.20
CA ILE A 234 3.66 -14.46 60.36
C ILE A 234 2.87 -13.19 60.03
N ILE A 235 3.47 -12.03 60.30
CA ILE A 235 2.88 -10.74 59.91
C ILE A 235 3.04 -10.57 58.41
N PRO A 236 1.94 -10.36 57.63
CA PRO A 236 2.04 -10.21 56.18
C PRO A 236 2.88 -9.01 55.78
N MET A 237 3.81 -9.20 54.85
CA MET A 237 4.61 -8.12 54.29
C MET A 237 3.71 -7.06 53.61
N SER A 238 4.12 -5.78 53.67
CA SER A 238 3.44 -4.72 52.94
C SER A 238 3.42 -5.00 51.42
N LYS A 239 2.45 -4.40 50.70
CA LYS A 239 2.35 -4.57 49.24
C LYS A 239 3.61 -4.19 48.49
N GLU A 240 4.38 -3.22 49.00
CA GLU A 240 5.63 -2.76 48.40
C GLU A 240 6.77 -3.78 48.64
N LYS A 241 6.85 -4.36 49.84
CA LYS A 241 7.81 -5.40 50.15
C LYS A 241 7.54 -6.69 49.39
N LYS A 242 6.26 -7.05 49.14
CA LYS A 242 5.84 -8.22 48.36
C LYS A 242 6.29 -8.20 46.89
N LYS A 243 6.64 -7.04 46.34
CA LYS A 243 7.18 -6.97 44.98
C LYS A 243 8.63 -7.49 44.89
N ILE A 244 9.39 -7.42 45.99
CA ILE A 244 10.80 -7.77 46.02
C ILE A 244 11.02 -9.08 46.82
N PHE A 245 10.19 -9.33 47.85
CA PHE A 245 10.36 -10.45 48.73
C PHE A 245 9.23 -11.46 48.59
N VAL A 246 9.57 -12.72 48.34
CA VAL A 246 8.64 -13.85 48.35
C VAL A 246 8.97 -14.72 49.51
N GLN A 247 8.01 -14.88 50.42
CA GLN A 247 8.15 -15.77 51.58
C GLN A 247 7.98 -17.22 51.12
N VAL A 248 8.92 -18.08 51.49
CA VAL A 248 8.91 -19.52 51.21
C VAL A 248 9.12 -20.33 52.47
N GLY A 249 8.43 -21.46 52.57
CA GLY A 249 8.62 -22.40 53.67
C GLY A 249 10.00 -23.03 53.62
N LYS A 250 10.53 -23.37 54.80
CA LYS A 250 11.86 -23.92 54.99
C LYS A 250 12.18 -25.10 54.07
N ASP A 251 11.19 -25.97 53.81
CA ASP A 251 11.35 -27.20 53.00
C ASP A 251 11.35 -26.96 51.49
N LYS A 252 11.14 -25.71 51.03
CA LYS A 252 11.03 -25.35 49.61
C LYS A 252 12.26 -24.63 49.07
N LEU A 253 13.23 -24.32 49.88
CA LEU A 253 14.53 -23.80 49.44
C LEU A 253 15.45 -24.93 49.05
N PRO A 254 16.29 -24.77 48.00
CA PRO A 254 17.23 -25.82 47.56
C PRO A 254 18.21 -26.28 48.63
N ASP A 255 18.56 -25.39 49.53
CA ASP A 255 19.38 -25.65 50.69
C ASP A 255 18.60 -25.21 51.93
N GLN A 256 18.36 -26.15 52.88
CA GLN A 256 17.57 -25.90 54.08
C GLN A 256 18.20 -24.87 55.05
N ASP A 257 19.50 -24.64 54.93
CA ASP A 257 20.24 -23.66 55.73
C ASP A 257 20.26 -22.26 55.09
N THR A 258 19.79 -22.13 53.84
CA THR A 258 19.73 -20.84 53.15
C THR A 258 18.63 -19.96 53.70
N MET A 259 18.99 -18.82 54.26
CA MET A 259 18.03 -17.84 54.81
C MET A 259 17.38 -16.94 53.75
N ILE A 260 18.14 -16.55 52.74
CA ILE A 260 17.72 -15.70 51.62
C ILE A 260 18.35 -16.24 50.34
N GLN A 261 17.52 -16.45 49.32
CA GLN A 261 17.98 -16.80 47.98
C GLN A 261 17.56 -15.74 47.00
N GLU A 262 18.51 -15.30 46.22
CA GLU A 262 18.25 -14.36 45.10
C GLU A 262 17.80 -15.12 43.88
N TYR A 263 16.67 -14.69 43.29
CA TYR A 263 16.23 -15.09 41.96
C TYR A 263 16.35 -13.86 41.04
N ASN A 264 17.32 -13.91 40.14
CA ASN A 264 17.59 -12.84 39.17
C ASN A 264 17.58 -13.45 37.77
N PRO A 265 16.42 -13.49 37.09
CA PRO A 265 16.32 -14.09 35.78
C PRO A 265 17.06 -13.24 34.73
N THR A 266 17.75 -13.92 33.84
CA THR A 266 18.42 -13.27 32.70
C THR A 266 17.40 -13.04 31.58
N ILE A 267 17.32 -11.83 31.07
CA ILE A 267 16.48 -11.50 29.92
C ILE A 267 17.17 -12.02 28.66
N ARG A 268 16.44 -12.76 27.82
CA ARG A 268 16.93 -13.35 26.56
C ARG A 268 16.92 -12.36 25.41
N ILE A 269 17.57 -11.21 25.57
CA ILE A 269 17.52 -10.11 24.59
C ILE A 269 18.11 -10.53 23.25
N ALA A 270 19.25 -11.23 23.26
CA ALA A 270 19.96 -11.61 22.03
C ALA A 270 19.13 -12.57 21.16
N GLU A 271 18.57 -13.62 21.77
CA GLU A 271 17.78 -14.64 21.07
C GLU A 271 16.46 -14.06 20.56
N ILE A 272 15.84 -13.15 21.31
CA ILE A 272 14.61 -12.49 20.91
C ILE A 272 14.89 -11.52 19.77
N SER A 273 15.97 -10.74 19.84
CA SER A 273 16.38 -9.82 18.77
C SER A 273 16.67 -10.59 17.48
N GLU A 274 17.41 -11.68 17.53
CA GLU A 274 17.67 -12.55 16.37
C GLU A 274 16.38 -13.11 15.77
N SER A 275 15.41 -13.52 16.60
CA SER A 275 14.11 -13.99 16.14
C SER A 275 13.32 -12.90 15.40
N ILE A 276 13.32 -11.67 15.94
CA ILE A 276 12.67 -10.52 15.32
C ILE A 276 13.33 -10.18 13.98
N GLU A 277 14.66 -10.15 13.92
CA GLU A 277 15.38 -9.86 12.67
C GLU A 277 15.11 -10.89 11.58
N LYS A 278 15.12 -12.18 11.93
CA LYS A 278 14.76 -13.24 10.99
C LYS A 278 13.33 -13.13 10.49
N ALA A 279 12.38 -12.84 11.37
CA ALA A 279 10.98 -12.64 11.00
C ALA A 279 10.82 -11.42 10.06
N LEU A 280 11.49 -10.31 10.34
CA LEU A 280 11.49 -9.12 9.49
C LEU A 280 12.15 -9.37 8.13
N SER A 281 13.25 -10.12 8.09
CA SER A 281 13.93 -10.48 6.85
C SER A 281 13.04 -11.36 5.96
N MET A 282 12.41 -12.39 6.53
CA MET A 282 11.47 -13.25 5.80
C MET A 282 10.23 -12.50 5.33
N LEU A 283 9.73 -11.57 6.15
CA LEU A 283 8.62 -10.69 5.82
C LEU A 283 8.98 -9.78 4.63
N SER A 284 10.17 -9.18 4.65
CA SER A 284 10.70 -8.36 3.56
C SER A 284 10.80 -9.16 2.25
N MET A 285 11.31 -10.39 2.33
CA MET A 285 11.42 -11.28 1.17
C MET A 285 10.05 -11.67 0.61
N SER A 286 9.04 -11.88 1.45
CA SER A 286 7.69 -12.25 1.01
C SER A 286 6.98 -11.14 0.22
N PHE A 287 7.45 -9.90 0.30
CA PHE A 287 6.96 -8.76 -0.49
C PHE A 287 7.90 -8.37 -1.64
N GLY A 288 8.96 -9.15 -1.89
CA GLY A 288 9.93 -8.86 -2.94
C GLY A 288 10.88 -7.70 -2.65
N PHE A 289 10.98 -7.23 -1.40
CA PHE A 289 11.89 -6.11 -1.03
C PHE A 289 13.35 -6.53 -0.81
N GLY A 290 13.68 -7.79 -1.04
CA GLY A 290 14.95 -8.37 -0.60
C GLY A 290 14.94 -8.73 0.89
N THR A 291 16.10 -9.07 1.46
CA THR A 291 16.18 -9.58 2.84
C THR A 291 16.44 -8.52 3.89
N ARG A 292 16.85 -7.30 3.50
CA ARG A 292 17.39 -6.27 4.39
C ARG A 292 16.57 -5.00 4.55
N LYS A 293 15.38 -4.92 3.96
CA LYS A 293 14.52 -3.71 4.04
C LYS A 293 14.24 -3.31 5.49
N TYR A 294 14.05 -4.30 6.37
CA TYR A 294 13.66 -4.12 7.76
C TYR A 294 14.70 -4.72 8.71
N THR A 295 15.97 -4.31 8.62
CA THR A 295 17.02 -4.75 9.54
C THR A 295 17.29 -3.70 10.60
N PHE A 296 17.61 -4.15 11.83
CA PHE A 296 18.12 -3.28 12.90
C PHE A 296 19.66 -3.15 12.87
N GLU A 297 20.34 -3.97 12.08
CA GLU A 297 21.79 -3.86 11.91
C GLU A 297 22.14 -2.63 11.07
N ALA A 298 22.33 -1.51 11.74
CA ALA A 298 22.91 -0.33 11.11
C ALA A 298 24.43 -0.57 10.93
N GLY A 299 24.87 -0.67 9.68
CA GLY A 299 26.29 -0.50 9.39
C GLY A 299 27.04 -1.59 8.65
N GLN A 300 26.43 -2.64 8.14
CA GLN A 300 27.09 -3.41 7.09
C GLN A 300 27.00 -2.62 5.79
N ILE A 301 28.10 -1.98 5.41
CA ILE A 301 28.25 -1.37 4.10
C ILE A 301 28.18 -2.50 3.09
N MET A 302 27.04 -2.61 2.38
CA MET A 302 26.90 -3.54 1.26
C MET A 302 27.89 -3.15 0.16
N THR A 303 28.43 -4.13 -0.53
CA THR A 303 29.13 -3.85 -1.78
C THR A 303 28.12 -3.29 -2.79
N ALA A 304 28.56 -2.41 -3.68
CA ALA A 304 27.71 -1.86 -4.72
C ALA A 304 27.02 -2.96 -5.55
N THR A 305 27.66 -4.11 -5.69
CA THR A 305 27.13 -5.28 -6.42
C THR A 305 25.99 -5.98 -5.67
N GLU A 306 26.11 -6.15 -4.33
CA GLU A 306 25.04 -6.73 -3.51
C GLU A 306 23.82 -5.81 -3.48
N TYR A 307 24.05 -4.52 -3.33
CA TYR A 307 23.00 -3.50 -3.34
C TYR A 307 22.26 -3.44 -4.67
N ALA A 308 22.98 -3.54 -5.79
CA ALA A 308 22.41 -3.59 -7.13
C ALA A 308 21.59 -4.88 -7.34
N GLY A 309 22.07 -6.04 -6.82
CA GLY A 309 21.36 -7.31 -6.92
C GLY A 309 20.03 -7.32 -6.17
N GLU A 310 20.00 -6.85 -4.92
CA GLU A 310 18.76 -6.76 -4.14
C GLU A 310 17.75 -5.80 -4.78
N ARG A 311 18.22 -4.71 -5.38
CA ARG A 311 17.36 -3.78 -6.12
C ARG A 311 16.79 -4.39 -7.40
N GLN A 312 17.57 -5.21 -8.11
CA GLN A 312 17.12 -5.84 -9.34
C GLN A 312 15.95 -6.80 -9.11
N ASP A 313 15.97 -7.58 -8.02
CA ASP A 313 14.87 -8.47 -7.67
C ASP A 313 13.61 -7.69 -7.30
N ALA A 314 13.75 -6.65 -6.49
CA ALA A 314 12.64 -5.75 -6.16
C ALA A 314 12.04 -5.07 -7.40
N MET A 315 12.88 -4.68 -8.36
CA MET A 315 12.44 -4.09 -9.63
C MET A 315 11.58 -5.02 -10.47
N GLN A 316 11.90 -6.31 -10.50
CA GLN A 316 11.10 -7.28 -11.27
C GLN A 316 9.68 -7.38 -10.70
N GLU A 317 9.52 -7.41 -9.37
CA GLU A 317 8.21 -7.42 -8.73
C GLU A 317 7.44 -6.10 -8.94
N ILE A 318 8.13 -4.98 -8.80
CA ILE A 318 7.56 -3.64 -9.05
C ILE A 318 7.05 -3.54 -10.49
N ASN A 319 7.83 -3.95 -11.47
CA ASN A 319 7.47 -3.85 -12.90
C ASN A 319 6.26 -4.71 -13.25
N LYS A 320 6.08 -5.88 -12.64
CA LYS A 320 4.88 -6.70 -12.83
C LYS A 320 3.63 -5.93 -12.35
N GLN A 321 3.70 -5.34 -11.17
CA GLN A 321 2.58 -4.59 -10.60
C GLN A 321 2.32 -3.26 -11.33
N ARG A 322 3.36 -2.61 -11.87
CA ARG A 322 3.22 -1.41 -12.72
C ARG A 322 2.40 -1.69 -13.98
N GLY A 323 2.56 -2.89 -14.57
CA GLY A 323 1.73 -3.31 -15.70
C GLY A 323 0.23 -3.31 -15.37
N GLU A 324 -0.16 -3.91 -14.25
CA GLU A 324 -1.55 -3.88 -13.77
C GLU A 324 -2.03 -2.47 -13.45
N SER A 325 -1.15 -1.64 -12.89
CA SER A 325 -1.45 -0.24 -12.60
C SER A 325 -1.68 0.59 -13.86
N ILE A 326 -0.88 0.40 -14.90
CA ILE A 326 -1.06 1.08 -16.20
C ILE A 326 -2.39 0.69 -16.82
N ASN A 327 -2.74 -0.60 -16.83
CA ASN A 327 -4.02 -1.08 -17.34
C ASN A 327 -5.19 -0.42 -16.59
N TYR A 328 -5.12 -0.39 -15.25
CA TYR A 328 -6.12 0.24 -14.41
C TYR A 328 -6.31 1.73 -14.71
N ILE A 329 -5.21 2.47 -14.82
CA ILE A 329 -5.24 3.92 -15.13
C ILE A 329 -5.77 4.16 -16.53
N THR A 330 -5.37 3.32 -17.50
CA THR A 330 -5.85 3.40 -18.86
C THR A 330 -7.37 3.21 -18.95
N GLU A 331 -7.91 2.18 -18.29
CA GLU A 331 -9.36 1.94 -18.22
C GLU A 331 -10.12 3.13 -17.59
N ILE A 332 -9.58 3.76 -16.55
CA ILE A 332 -10.15 4.97 -15.94
C ILE A 332 -10.15 6.13 -16.93
N CYS A 333 -9.03 6.39 -17.59
CA CYS A 333 -8.91 7.48 -18.55
C CYS A 333 -9.84 7.29 -19.75
N GLU A 334 -9.97 6.07 -20.28
CA GLU A 334 -10.91 5.74 -21.37
C GLU A 334 -12.37 5.93 -20.94
N ALA A 335 -12.71 5.51 -19.74
CA ALA A 335 -14.04 5.74 -19.18
C ALA A 335 -14.31 7.24 -19.02
N ILE A 336 -13.36 8.03 -18.47
CA ILE A 336 -13.49 9.49 -18.37
C ILE A 336 -13.70 10.11 -19.75
N ARG A 337 -12.90 9.75 -20.75
CA ARG A 337 -13.02 10.24 -22.13
C ARG A 337 -14.42 9.98 -22.69
N TRP A 338 -14.91 8.75 -22.54
CA TRP A 338 -16.22 8.38 -23.04
C TRP A 338 -17.34 9.19 -22.38
N PHE A 339 -17.33 9.26 -21.03
CA PHE A 339 -18.32 10.03 -20.28
C PHE A 339 -18.26 11.53 -20.61
N TYR A 340 -17.05 12.09 -20.74
CA TYR A 340 -16.90 13.50 -21.10
C TYR A 340 -17.49 13.80 -22.48
N ASN A 341 -17.18 12.97 -23.47
CA ASN A 341 -17.74 13.12 -24.82
C ASN A 341 -19.26 13.00 -24.80
N ALA A 342 -19.83 12.05 -24.07
CA ALA A 342 -21.26 11.86 -23.95
C ALA A 342 -21.99 13.01 -23.26
N LEU A 343 -21.42 13.54 -22.17
CA LEU A 343 -22.07 14.59 -21.36
C LEU A 343 -21.94 15.98 -21.94
N TYR A 344 -20.84 16.28 -22.61
CA TYR A 344 -20.54 17.62 -23.11
C TYR A 344 -20.60 17.74 -24.62
N GLY A 345 -20.91 16.64 -25.35
CA GLY A 345 -20.88 16.62 -26.80
C GLY A 345 -19.52 16.93 -27.41
N ALA A 346 -18.47 16.66 -26.64
CA ALA A 346 -17.09 16.85 -27.07
C ALA A 346 -16.60 15.68 -27.93
N ASN A 347 -15.46 15.83 -28.54
CA ASN A 347 -14.83 14.77 -29.34
C ASN A 347 -13.33 14.71 -28.96
N LEU A 348 -13.07 14.24 -27.74
CA LEU A 348 -11.70 14.04 -27.28
C LEU A 348 -11.02 12.94 -28.10
N GLN A 349 -9.74 13.11 -28.37
CA GLN A 349 -8.95 12.18 -29.18
C GLN A 349 -8.77 10.84 -28.50
N GLU A 350 -8.39 9.82 -29.29
CA GLU A 350 -7.98 8.52 -28.75
C GLU A 350 -6.79 8.67 -27.81
N LEU A 351 -6.79 7.85 -26.77
CA LEU A 351 -5.78 7.92 -25.72
C LEU A 351 -4.57 7.04 -26.06
N ASP A 352 -3.39 7.51 -25.66
CA ASP A 352 -2.13 6.73 -25.61
C ASP A 352 -1.54 6.97 -24.21
N VAL A 353 -2.10 6.28 -23.22
CA VAL A 353 -1.82 6.54 -21.80
C VAL A 353 -0.43 6.08 -21.45
N LYS A 354 0.39 7.01 -20.99
CA LYS A 354 1.72 6.77 -20.42
C LYS A 354 1.72 7.23 -18.97
N VAL A 355 2.24 6.38 -18.11
CA VAL A 355 2.28 6.64 -16.68
C VAL A 355 3.72 6.69 -16.22
N ASP A 356 4.12 7.82 -15.64
CA ASP A 356 5.41 7.98 -15.02
C ASP A 356 5.31 7.64 -13.52
N PHE A 357 6.11 6.66 -13.08
CA PHE A 357 6.20 6.23 -11.70
C PHE A 357 7.39 6.87 -11.00
N ASP A 358 7.32 6.98 -9.66
CA ASP A 358 8.47 7.44 -8.89
C ASP A 358 9.55 6.35 -8.81
N ASP A 359 10.65 6.61 -9.50
CA ASP A 359 11.83 5.75 -9.53
C ASP A 359 12.88 6.12 -8.48
N SER A 360 12.59 7.08 -7.59
CA SER A 360 13.53 7.59 -6.59
C SER A 360 14.07 6.53 -5.62
N TYR A 361 13.31 5.45 -5.42
CA TYR A 361 13.75 4.31 -4.62
C TYR A 361 14.80 3.45 -5.35
N ILE A 362 14.79 3.45 -6.65
CA ILE A 362 15.50 2.53 -7.51
C ILE A 362 16.79 3.16 -8.04
N GLU A 363 16.68 4.38 -8.48
CA GLU A 363 17.75 5.15 -9.07
C GLU A 363 18.27 6.19 -8.09
N ASP A 364 19.58 6.21 -7.87
CA ASP A 364 20.20 7.36 -7.24
C ASP A 364 20.10 8.53 -8.22
N ARG A 365 19.15 9.42 -7.98
CA ARG A 365 18.90 10.61 -8.83
C ARG A 365 20.17 11.42 -9.10
N ALA A 366 21.09 11.42 -8.13
CA ALA A 366 22.37 12.10 -8.29
C ALA A 366 23.27 11.36 -9.30
N ALA A 367 23.35 10.03 -9.20
CA ALA A 367 24.13 9.20 -10.12
C ALA A 367 23.56 9.22 -11.55
N VAL A 368 22.22 9.17 -11.68
CA VAL A 368 21.54 9.28 -12.97
C VAL A 368 21.75 10.67 -13.59
N ALA A 369 21.60 11.72 -12.81
CA ALA A 369 21.85 13.09 -13.27
C ALA A 369 23.30 13.28 -13.69
N GLU A 370 24.27 12.67 -12.99
CA GLU A 370 25.69 12.70 -13.35
C GLU A 370 25.96 11.91 -14.64
N SER A 371 25.36 10.74 -14.80
CA SER A 371 25.44 9.97 -16.05
C SER A 371 24.85 10.74 -17.22
N MET A 372 23.64 11.29 -17.07
CA MET A 372 23.01 12.14 -18.10
C MET A 372 23.86 13.35 -18.47
N ARG A 373 24.48 13.99 -17.47
CA ARG A 373 25.41 15.09 -17.68
C ARG A 373 26.63 14.65 -18.51
N ASN A 374 27.20 13.52 -18.15
CA ASN A 374 28.37 12.98 -18.84
C ASN A 374 28.03 12.59 -20.27
N ASP A 375 26.87 11.99 -20.51
CA ASP A 375 26.38 11.66 -21.86
C ASP A 375 26.09 12.90 -22.67
N ALA A 376 25.43 13.91 -22.10
CA ALA A 376 25.12 15.18 -22.76
C ALA A 376 26.40 15.96 -23.14
N LEU A 377 27.45 15.89 -22.31
CA LEU A 377 28.74 16.48 -22.57
C LEU A 377 29.58 15.68 -23.58
N SER A 378 29.59 14.34 -23.43
CA SER A 378 30.43 13.46 -24.28
C SER A 378 29.94 13.37 -25.71
N PHE A 379 28.62 13.36 -25.92
CA PHE A 379 28.06 13.21 -27.28
C PHE A 379 27.78 14.54 -27.98
N ASN A 380 27.89 15.67 -27.31
CA ASN A 380 27.65 17.03 -27.84
C ASN A 380 26.36 17.16 -28.69
N ILE A 381 25.29 16.45 -28.26
CA ILE A 381 24.01 16.42 -28.97
C ILE A 381 23.05 17.45 -28.29
N PRO A 382 22.61 18.51 -29.01
CA PRO A 382 21.76 19.55 -28.44
C PRO A 382 20.50 19.00 -27.76
N LYS A 383 19.83 18.00 -28.36
CA LYS A 383 18.63 17.36 -27.78
C LYS A 383 18.89 16.66 -26.43
N LEU A 384 20.06 16.06 -26.24
CA LEU A 384 20.41 15.43 -24.94
C LEU A 384 20.71 16.50 -23.90
N ARG A 385 21.31 17.61 -24.28
CA ARG A 385 21.55 18.78 -23.40
C ARG A 385 20.22 19.42 -22.99
N THR A 386 19.31 19.67 -23.93
CA THR A 386 17.96 20.17 -23.65
C THR A 386 17.23 19.24 -22.67
N TRP A 387 17.19 17.94 -22.95
CA TRP A 387 16.56 16.96 -22.08
C TRP A 387 17.20 16.90 -20.68
N TYR A 388 18.52 16.98 -20.56
CA TYR A 388 19.23 17.07 -19.28
C TYR A 388 18.81 18.31 -18.48
N PHE A 389 18.73 19.49 -19.10
CA PHE A 389 18.29 20.70 -18.41
C PHE A 389 16.83 20.66 -18.01
N MET A 390 15.94 20.13 -18.86
CA MET A 390 14.55 19.89 -18.49
C MET A 390 14.43 19.06 -17.22
N LYS A 391 15.09 17.92 -17.16
CA LYS A 391 15.02 17.00 -16.02
C LYS A 391 15.71 17.55 -14.77
N LYS A 392 16.86 18.20 -14.91
CA LYS A 392 17.65 18.68 -13.76
C LYS A 392 17.04 19.90 -13.09
N TYR A 393 16.53 20.84 -13.88
CA TYR A 393 16.01 22.11 -13.38
C TYR A 393 14.50 22.22 -13.44
N ASN A 394 13.82 21.17 -13.88
CA ASN A 394 12.35 21.10 -14.06
C ASN A 394 11.82 22.23 -14.96
N LEU A 395 12.52 22.45 -16.08
CA LEU A 395 12.21 23.48 -17.08
C LEU A 395 11.30 22.89 -18.16
N THR A 396 10.57 23.76 -18.84
CA THR A 396 9.88 23.42 -20.08
C THR A 396 10.88 23.17 -21.22
N GLU A 397 10.46 22.52 -22.30
CA GLU A 397 11.32 22.26 -23.47
C GLU A 397 11.82 23.56 -24.10
N GLU A 398 11.00 24.60 -24.14
CA GLU A 398 11.33 25.91 -24.68
C GLU A 398 12.41 26.60 -23.84
N GLU A 399 12.22 26.65 -22.50
CA GLU A 399 13.21 27.24 -21.58
C GLU A 399 14.55 26.47 -21.58
N ALA A 400 14.49 25.16 -21.69
CA ALA A 400 15.69 24.32 -21.74
C ALA A 400 16.43 24.46 -23.09
N ALA A 401 15.70 24.65 -24.20
CA ALA A 401 16.29 24.88 -25.52
C ALA A 401 16.99 26.23 -25.59
N GLU A 402 16.39 27.31 -25.04
CA GLU A 402 17.02 28.62 -24.94
C GLU A 402 18.35 28.56 -24.17
N LEU A 403 18.38 27.85 -23.05
CA LEU A 403 19.61 27.65 -22.25
C LEU A 403 20.71 26.91 -23.04
N VAL A 404 20.34 25.95 -23.89
CA VAL A 404 21.30 25.21 -24.72
C VAL A 404 21.84 26.08 -25.84
N GLU A 405 21.03 26.98 -26.41
CA GLU A 405 21.46 27.94 -27.42
C GLU A 405 22.38 29.05 -26.87
N GLU A 406 22.22 29.44 -25.61
CA GLU A 406 23.07 30.41 -24.93
C GLU A 406 24.44 29.84 -24.50
N MET A 407 24.62 28.51 -24.52
CA MET A 407 25.90 27.89 -24.16
C MET A 407 26.90 28.07 -25.30
N PRO A 408 28.13 28.56 -25.02
CA PRO A 408 29.16 28.67 -26.02
C PRO A 408 29.51 27.27 -26.56
N ASP A 409 29.60 27.14 -27.87
CA ASP A 409 30.14 25.95 -28.53
C ASP A 409 31.57 25.72 -28.06
N GLU A 410 31.81 24.77 -27.17
CA GLU A 410 33.15 24.30 -26.80
C GLU A 410 33.72 23.42 -27.93
N GLY A 411 33.98 24.05 -29.05
CA GLY A 411 34.46 23.36 -30.26
C GLY A 411 35.31 24.24 -31.15
N ASP A 412 36.22 25.00 -30.58
CA ASP A 412 37.40 25.46 -31.35
C ASP A 412 38.57 25.86 -30.42
N GLY A 413 39.14 24.84 -29.81
CA GLY A 413 40.48 24.92 -29.23
C GLY A 413 41.48 24.34 -30.22
N SER A 414 41.61 25.02 -31.38
CA SER A 414 42.71 24.72 -32.27
C SER A 414 44.03 25.13 -31.59
N GLU A 415 44.85 24.10 -31.42
CA GLU A 415 46.29 24.18 -31.28
C GLU A 415 46.89 25.38 -32.05
N ASP A 416 47.50 26.28 -31.32
CA ASP A 416 48.63 27.10 -31.80
C ASP A 416 49.66 27.01 -30.67
N GLU A 417 50.51 26.00 -30.76
CA GLU A 417 51.87 26.05 -30.19
C GLU A 417 52.88 26.33 -31.33
N GLU A 418 53.48 27.46 -31.24
CA GLU A 418 54.85 27.69 -31.71
C GLU A 418 55.89 27.48 -30.60
#